data_d2ac8e9babe6338b75042de5ea6449f6
#
_entry.id   d2ac8e9babe6338b75042de5ea6449f6
#
_cell.length_a   1.000
_cell.length_b   1.000
_cell.length_c   1.000
_cell.angle_alpha   90.00
_cell.angle_beta   90.00
_cell.angle_gamma   90.00
#
_symmetry.space_group_name_H-M   'P 1'
#
loop_
_entity.id
_entity.type
_entity.pdbx_description
1 polymer ?
#
loop_
_entity_poly.entity_id
_entity_poly.type
_entity_poly.pdbx_seq_one_letter_code
_entity_poly.pdbx_strand_id
1 'polypeptide(L)'
;MENNKLHDKLVKLQENMLNFAYSLTSDKDRARDLLQETSLRVLDNESKFIDNSNFKGWVLTVMRNIFINNYRRMARSKEMFDNSDNLYQLNKSGDSGHEMPESALNTKEIVRIINTFPDEYRLPISRHIAGYKYAEIAKQLNLPLGTVKSRIFIVRSRLQKILKDYI
;
A
#
# COMPACT_ATOMS: atom_id res chain seq x y z
N MET A 1 -30.93 16.77 3.13
CA MET A 1 -30.10 17.61 4.00
C MET A 1 -28.83 16.92 4.53
N GLU A 2 -28.74 15.60 4.59
CA GLU A 2 -27.53 14.89 5.05
C GLU A 2 -26.41 14.86 4.00
N ASN A 3 -26.75 14.80 2.73
CA ASN A 3 -25.78 14.77 1.60
C ASN A 3 -24.82 15.98 1.57
N ASN A 4 -25.24 17.12 2.14
CA ASN A 4 -24.43 18.34 2.15
C ASN A 4 -23.30 18.26 3.20
N LYS A 5 -23.52 17.57 4.34
CA LYS A 5 -22.53 17.49 5.41
C LYS A 5 -21.31 16.65 5.06
N LEU A 6 -21.51 15.51 4.37
CA LEU A 6 -20.40 14.64 3.98
C LEU A 6 -19.57 15.29 2.87
N HIS A 7 -20.23 15.91 1.90
CA HIS A 7 -19.56 16.66 0.83
C HIS A 7 -18.69 17.78 1.40
N ASP A 8 -19.22 18.60 2.32
CA ASP A 8 -18.46 19.67 2.97
C ASP A 8 -17.26 19.14 3.77
N LYS A 9 -17.43 18.01 4.49
CA LYS A 9 -16.33 17.33 5.19
C LYS A 9 -15.26 16.86 4.19
N LEU A 10 -15.66 16.32 3.05
CA LEU A 10 -14.76 15.81 2.03
C LEU A 10 -13.97 16.95 1.36
N VAL A 11 -14.64 18.07 1.04
CA VAL A 11 -13.99 19.27 0.47
C VAL A 11 -12.93 19.82 1.43
N LYS A 12 -13.23 19.93 2.72
CA LYS A 12 -12.28 20.39 3.74
C LYS A 12 -11.09 19.45 3.91
N LEU A 13 -11.22 18.19 3.52
CA LEU A 13 -10.17 17.18 3.65
C LEU A 13 -9.28 17.07 2.41
N GLN A 14 -9.61 17.72 1.30
CA GLN A 14 -8.92 17.53 0.01
C GLN A 14 -7.42 17.75 0.06
N GLU A 15 -6.96 18.79 0.77
CA GLU A 15 -5.52 19.05 0.89
C GLU A 15 -4.80 17.90 1.62
N ASN A 16 -5.35 17.42 2.73
CA ASN A 16 -4.82 16.27 3.45
C ASN A 16 -4.82 15.00 2.59
N MET A 17 -5.89 14.80 1.80
CA MET A 17 -5.99 13.67 0.88
C MET A 17 -4.94 13.75 -0.21
N LEU A 18 -4.71 14.93 -0.80
CA LEU A 18 -3.70 15.13 -1.84
C LEU A 18 -2.30 14.87 -1.33
N ASN A 19 -1.95 15.40 -0.15
CA ASN A 19 -0.67 15.16 0.50
C ASN A 19 -0.45 13.68 0.80
N PHE A 20 -1.46 13.00 1.31
CA PHE A 20 -1.39 11.56 1.56
C PHE A 20 -1.31 10.75 0.26
N ALA A 21 -2.08 11.09 -0.77
CA ALA A 21 -2.00 10.47 -2.09
C ALA A 21 -0.61 10.63 -2.70
N TYR A 22 -0.01 11.82 -2.57
CA TYR A 22 1.34 12.07 -3.03
C TYR A 22 2.38 11.24 -2.28
N SER A 23 2.23 11.07 -0.97
CA SER A 23 3.12 10.21 -0.17
C SER A 23 3.05 8.72 -0.59
N LEU A 24 1.91 8.28 -1.15
CA LEU A 24 1.73 6.91 -1.64
C LEU A 24 2.24 6.72 -3.07
N THR A 25 2.07 7.72 -3.93
CA THR A 25 2.32 7.59 -5.38
C THR A 25 3.66 8.16 -5.82
N SER A 26 4.22 9.11 -5.05
CA SER A 26 5.41 9.90 -5.40
C SER A 26 5.32 10.63 -6.77
N ASP A 27 4.08 10.80 -7.27
CA ASP A 27 3.77 11.39 -8.57
C ASP A 27 2.53 12.28 -8.45
N LYS A 28 2.59 13.51 -8.99
CA LYS A 28 1.52 14.50 -8.84
C LYS A 28 0.24 14.12 -9.60
N ASP A 29 0.37 13.57 -10.79
CA ASP A 29 -0.80 13.22 -11.61
C ASP A 29 -1.48 11.97 -11.06
N ARG A 30 -0.71 10.95 -10.69
CA ARG A 30 -1.23 9.77 -9.99
C ARG A 30 -1.86 10.11 -8.64
N ALA A 31 -1.30 11.08 -7.92
CA ALA A 31 -1.88 11.53 -6.66
C ALA A 31 -3.25 12.19 -6.87
N ARG A 32 -3.41 13.00 -7.92
CA ARG A 32 -4.69 13.60 -8.30
C ARG A 32 -5.72 12.55 -8.71
N ASP A 33 -5.31 11.59 -9.53
CA ASP A 33 -6.18 10.47 -9.94
C ASP A 33 -6.65 9.66 -8.75
N LEU A 34 -5.74 9.32 -7.82
CA LEU A 34 -6.06 8.60 -6.59
C LEU A 34 -7.00 9.41 -5.70
N LEU A 35 -6.82 10.73 -5.59
CA LEU A 35 -7.72 11.62 -4.86
C LEU A 35 -9.13 11.60 -5.45
N GLN A 36 -9.25 11.73 -6.78
CA GLN A 36 -10.54 11.72 -7.47
C GLN A 36 -11.24 10.37 -7.32
N GLU A 37 -10.54 9.26 -7.55
CA GLU A 37 -11.10 7.92 -7.38
C GLU A 37 -11.56 7.69 -5.92
N THR A 38 -10.78 8.16 -4.95
CA THR A 38 -11.15 8.08 -3.53
C THR A 38 -12.40 8.90 -3.24
N SER A 39 -12.48 10.11 -3.74
CA SER A 39 -13.64 10.99 -3.52
C SER A 39 -14.93 10.37 -4.06
N LEU A 40 -14.90 9.83 -5.27
CA LEU A 40 -16.02 9.09 -5.84
C LEU A 40 -16.40 7.88 -4.98
N ARG A 41 -15.41 7.08 -4.57
CA ARG A 41 -15.65 5.89 -3.76
C ARG A 41 -16.22 6.21 -2.38
N VAL A 42 -15.83 7.32 -1.79
CA VAL A 42 -16.37 7.81 -0.50
C VAL A 42 -17.83 8.22 -0.67
N LEU A 43 -18.16 8.96 -1.71
CA LEU A 43 -19.54 9.38 -2.00
C LEU A 43 -20.44 8.17 -2.29
N ASP A 44 -20.00 7.22 -3.10
CA ASP A 44 -20.73 5.98 -3.40
C ASP A 44 -20.98 5.11 -2.17
N ASN A 45 -20.16 5.24 -1.13
CA ASN A 45 -20.26 4.46 0.08
C ASN A 45 -20.64 5.28 1.32
N GLU A 46 -21.30 6.42 1.12
CA GLU A 46 -21.74 7.30 2.19
C GLU A 46 -22.52 6.57 3.29
N SER A 47 -23.41 5.64 2.89
CA SER A 47 -24.22 4.83 3.82
C SER A 47 -23.40 3.92 4.73
N LYS A 48 -22.14 3.65 4.41
CA LYS A 48 -21.22 2.83 5.24
C LYS A 48 -20.48 3.65 6.28
N PHE A 49 -20.55 4.97 6.19
CA PHE A 49 -19.93 5.86 7.17
C PHE A 49 -20.83 6.02 8.39
N ILE A 50 -20.32 5.68 9.57
CA ILE A 50 -20.98 5.90 10.85
C ILE A 50 -20.53 7.27 11.37
N ASP A 51 -21.46 8.20 11.56
CA ASP A 51 -21.17 9.61 11.86
C ASP A 51 -20.36 9.86 13.16
N ASN A 52 -20.32 8.89 14.07
CA ASN A 52 -19.50 8.94 15.29
C ASN A 52 -18.06 8.47 15.10
N SER A 53 -17.64 8.13 13.88
CA SER A 53 -16.30 7.62 13.58
C SER A 53 -15.37 8.73 13.06
N ASN A 54 -14.08 8.47 13.09
CA ASN A 54 -13.07 9.36 12.55
C ASN A 54 -13.17 9.41 11.00
N PHE A 55 -13.89 10.39 10.47
CA PHE A 55 -14.08 10.59 9.02
C PHE A 55 -12.76 10.64 8.25
N LYS A 56 -11.79 11.43 8.73
CA LYS A 56 -10.46 11.52 8.11
C LYS A 56 -9.78 10.15 8.03
N GLY A 57 -9.76 9.41 9.14
CA GLY A 57 -9.16 8.07 9.18
C GLY A 57 -9.84 7.09 8.22
N TRP A 58 -11.18 7.15 8.12
CA TRP A 58 -11.94 6.32 7.20
C TRP A 58 -11.61 6.64 5.74
N VAL A 59 -11.61 7.91 5.34
CA VAL A 59 -11.29 8.34 3.96
C VAL A 59 -9.87 7.94 3.57
N LEU A 60 -8.88 8.18 4.44
CA LEU A 60 -7.49 7.80 4.18
C LEU A 60 -7.31 6.27 4.10
N THR A 61 -8.11 5.50 4.85
CA THR A 61 -8.14 4.03 4.73
C THR A 61 -8.71 3.59 3.38
N VAL A 62 -9.79 4.23 2.90
CA VAL A 62 -10.35 3.98 1.57
C VAL A 62 -9.30 4.27 0.50
N MET A 63 -8.63 5.42 0.58
CA MET A 63 -7.56 5.82 -0.36
C MET A 63 -6.42 4.80 -0.40
N ARG A 64 -5.92 4.39 0.75
CA ARG A 64 -4.87 3.38 0.87
C ARG A 64 -5.29 2.05 0.25
N ASN A 65 -6.53 1.62 0.47
CA ASN A 65 -7.05 0.38 -0.09
C ASN A 65 -7.15 0.45 -1.62
N ILE A 66 -7.59 1.58 -2.18
CA ILE A 66 -7.61 1.81 -3.64
C ILE A 66 -6.19 1.72 -4.19
N PHE A 67 -5.24 2.42 -3.59
CA PHE A 67 -3.84 2.41 -4.00
C PHE A 67 -3.25 0.99 -4.00
N ILE A 68 -3.44 0.24 -2.91
CA ILE A 68 -2.94 -1.14 -2.80
C ILE A 68 -3.58 -2.05 -3.86
N ASN A 69 -4.89 -1.91 -4.12
CA ASN A 69 -5.57 -2.72 -5.12
C ASN A 69 -5.08 -2.40 -6.54
N ASN A 70 -4.86 -1.12 -6.85
CA ASN A 70 -4.31 -0.67 -8.14
C ASN A 70 -2.86 -1.17 -8.30
N TYR A 71 -2.04 -1.06 -7.26
CA TYR A 71 -0.68 -1.60 -7.24
C TYR A 71 -0.66 -3.12 -7.51
N ARG A 72 -1.48 -3.88 -6.82
CA ARG A 72 -1.59 -5.35 -7.01
C ARG A 72 -2.01 -5.71 -8.43
N ARG A 73 -2.95 -4.97 -9.01
CA ARG A 73 -3.39 -5.17 -10.39
C ARG A 73 -2.26 -4.91 -11.37
N MET A 74 -1.50 -3.85 -11.18
CA MET A 74 -0.35 -3.51 -12.04
C MET A 74 0.80 -4.52 -11.90
N ALA A 75 1.11 -4.94 -10.68
CA ALA A 75 2.15 -5.93 -10.42
C ALA A 75 1.84 -7.26 -11.12
N ARG A 76 0.58 -7.72 -11.06
CA ARG A 76 0.13 -8.94 -11.73
C ARG A 76 0.16 -8.83 -13.26
N SER A 77 -0.22 -7.70 -13.82
CA SER A 77 -0.16 -7.53 -15.28
C SER A 77 1.29 -7.56 -15.78
N LYS A 78 2.25 -7.03 -15.03
CA LYS A 78 3.67 -7.13 -15.36
C LYS A 78 4.19 -8.58 -15.31
N GLU A 79 3.79 -9.36 -14.30
CA GLU A 79 4.18 -10.78 -14.21
C GLU A 79 3.61 -11.63 -15.37
N MET A 80 2.44 -11.28 -15.91
CA MET A 80 1.88 -11.95 -17.09
C MET A 80 2.69 -11.67 -18.37
N PHE A 81 3.41 -10.55 -18.42
CA PHE A 81 4.25 -10.17 -19.57
C PHE A 81 5.73 -10.57 -19.40
N ASP A 82 6.19 -10.72 -18.15
CA ASP A 82 7.58 -11.06 -17.82
C ASP A 82 7.62 -12.43 -17.13
N ASN A 83 7.81 -13.48 -17.93
CA ASN A 83 8.05 -14.85 -17.43
C ASN A 83 9.47 -15.00 -16.82
N SER A 84 10.12 -13.93 -16.44
CA SER A 84 11.44 -13.94 -15.83
C SER A 84 11.39 -13.69 -14.33
N ASP A 85 12.01 -14.60 -13.58
CA ASP A 85 12.19 -14.69 -12.13
C ASP A 85 12.83 -13.46 -11.43
N ASN A 86 12.51 -12.24 -11.83
CA ASN A 86 13.16 -11.05 -11.32
C ASN A 86 12.30 -10.22 -10.37
N LEU A 87 12.21 -10.68 -9.12
CA LEU A 87 11.82 -9.83 -7.98
C LEU A 87 12.70 -8.55 -7.85
N TYR A 88 13.84 -8.53 -8.53
CA TYR A 88 14.78 -7.40 -8.56
C TYR A 88 14.38 -6.27 -9.51
N GLN A 89 13.46 -6.49 -10.44
CA GLN A 89 13.05 -5.46 -11.42
C GLN A 89 11.94 -4.54 -10.93
N LEU A 90 11.26 -4.84 -9.84
CA LEU A 90 10.31 -3.93 -9.21
C LEU A 90 10.96 -2.60 -8.74
N ASN A 91 12.28 -2.61 -8.54
CA ASN A 91 13.06 -1.42 -8.19
C ASN A 91 13.51 -0.59 -9.41
N LYS A 92 13.34 -1.05 -10.65
CA LYS A 92 13.83 -0.35 -11.85
C LYS A 92 12.79 0.42 -12.66
N SER A 93 11.49 0.23 -12.40
CA SER A 93 10.44 0.94 -13.14
C SER A 93 9.89 2.17 -12.40
N GLY A 94 10.61 2.67 -11.41
CA GLY A 94 10.37 3.94 -10.74
C GLY A 94 11.31 5.07 -11.19
N ASP A 95 12.02 4.88 -12.30
CA ASP A 95 12.93 5.90 -12.82
C ASP A 95 12.19 6.92 -13.69
N SER A 96 11.30 7.67 -13.05
CA SER A 96 10.87 8.99 -13.49
C SER A 96 11.31 9.99 -12.40
N GLY A 97 12.51 10.44 -12.56
CA GLY A 97 13.30 11.49 -12.02
C GLY A 97 12.68 12.48 -11.05
N HIS A 98 12.38 12.07 -9.82
CA HIS A 98 12.35 12.90 -8.62
C HIS A 98 12.26 11.98 -7.39
N GLU A 99 13.23 11.07 -7.26
CA GLU A 99 13.47 10.45 -5.97
C GLU A 99 14.08 11.51 -5.05
N MET A 100 13.38 11.88 -4.00
CA MET A 100 14.05 12.50 -2.87
C MET A 100 15.10 11.49 -2.34
N PRO A 101 16.38 11.86 -2.19
CA PRO A 101 17.47 10.95 -1.80
C PRO A 101 17.17 10.14 -0.53
N GLU A 102 16.39 10.69 0.40
CA GLU A 102 16.01 10.07 1.65
C GLU A 102 15.03 8.90 1.50
N SER A 103 14.08 8.97 0.55
CA SER A 103 13.10 7.88 0.35
C SER A 103 13.74 6.64 -0.29
N ALA A 104 14.71 6.83 -1.18
CA ALA A 104 15.46 5.74 -1.81
C ALA A 104 16.37 5.01 -0.80
N LEU A 105 16.98 5.74 0.13
CA LEU A 105 17.79 5.17 1.22
C LEU A 105 16.93 4.31 2.15
N ASN A 106 15.75 4.81 2.54
CA ASN A 106 14.82 4.08 3.41
C ASN A 106 14.32 2.79 2.76
N THR A 107 14.04 2.80 1.46
CA THR A 107 13.58 1.60 0.73
C THR A 107 14.67 0.53 0.68
N LYS A 108 15.92 0.91 0.39
CA LYS A 108 17.06 0.00 0.36
C LYS A 108 17.33 -0.63 1.72
N GLU A 109 17.19 0.15 2.79
CA GLU A 109 17.39 -0.33 4.16
C GLU A 109 16.30 -1.33 4.57
N ILE A 110 15.03 -1.05 4.25
CA ILE A 110 13.92 -1.97 4.49
C ILE A 110 14.16 -3.31 3.75
N VAL A 111 14.59 -3.26 2.49
CA VAL A 111 14.90 -4.46 1.70
C VAL A 111 16.06 -5.24 2.33
N ARG A 112 17.10 -4.56 2.81
CA ARG A 112 18.21 -5.21 3.53
C ARG A 112 17.72 -5.94 4.77
N ILE A 113 16.89 -5.27 5.59
CA ILE A 113 16.35 -5.86 6.82
C ILE A 113 15.48 -7.09 6.46
N ILE A 114 14.64 -7.01 5.44
CA ILE A 114 13.83 -8.14 4.98
C ILE A 114 14.72 -9.32 4.56
N ASN A 115 15.83 -9.05 3.89
CA ASN A 115 16.76 -10.08 3.45
C ASN A 115 17.53 -10.78 4.60
N THR A 116 17.54 -10.19 5.81
CA THR A 116 18.13 -10.85 6.99
C THR A 116 17.23 -11.92 7.61
N PHE A 117 15.94 -11.95 7.24
CA PHE A 117 15.02 -12.94 7.77
C PHE A 117 15.24 -14.31 7.11
N PRO A 118 15.05 -15.42 7.85
CA PRO A 118 15.00 -16.75 7.27
C PRO A 118 13.95 -16.86 6.17
N ASP A 119 14.16 -17.74 5.19
CA ASP A 119 13.29 -17.92 4.02
C ASP A 119 11.83 -18.15 4.39
N GLU A 120 11.56 -18.85 5.48
CA GLU A 120 10.21 -19.09 5.97
C GLU A 120 9.40 -17.82 6.29
N TYR A 121 10.07 -16.72 6.65
CA TYR A 121 9.49 -15.41 6.88
C TYR A 121 9.63 -14.49 5.67
N ARG A 122 10.80 -14.56 5.01
CA ARG A 122 11.14 -13.72 3.87
C ARG A 122 10.23 -13.98 2.67
N LEU A 123 9.99 -15.25 2.33
CA LEU A 123 9.19 -15.61 1.17
C LEU A 123 7.74 -15.10 1.28
N PRO A 124 7.00 -15.31 2.40
CA PRO A 124 5.65 -14.77 2.52
C PRO A 124 5.58 -13.24 2.42
N ILE A 125 6.50 -12.52 3.08
CA ILE A 125 6.49 -11.05 3.04
C ILE A 125 6.88 -10.52 1.66
N SER A 126 7.84 -11.12 0.97
CA SER A 126 8.23 -10.73 -0.38
C SER A 126 7.07 -10.92 -1.37
N ARG A 127 6.35 -12.04 -1.30
CA ARG A 127 5.14 -12.26 -2.11
C ARG A 127 4.04 -11.26 -1.80
N HIS A 128 3.87 -10.90 -0.52
CA HIS A 128 2.89 -9.89 -0.14
C HIS A 128 3.24 -8.50 -0.68
N ILE A 129 4.52 -8.12 -0.63
CA ILE A 129 5.02 -6.87 -1.22
C ILE A 129 4.83 -6.89 -2.75
N ALA A 130 5.08 -8.02 -3.41
CA ALA A 130 4.81 -8.21 -4.83
C ALA A 130 3.31 -8.17 -5.20
N GLY A 131 2.40 -8.02 -4.23
CA GLY A 131 0.98 -7.78 -4.48
C GLY A 131 0.08 -9.01 -4.37
N TYR A 132 0.59 -10.16 -3.94
CA TYR A 132 -0.23 -11.35 -3.74
C TYR A 132 -1.10 -11.25 -2.48
N LYS A 133 -2.31 -11.79 -2.55
CA LYS A 133 -3.19 -11.94 -1.38
C LYS A 133 -2.70 -13.12 -0.52
N TYR A 134 -3.00 -13.08 0.78
CA TYR A 134 -2.58 -14.13 1.70
C TYR A 134 -3.01 -15.55 1.28
N ALA A 135 -4.21 -15.69 0.70
CA ALA A 135 -4.68 -16.98 0.20
C ALA A 135 -3.87 -17.48 -1.00
N GLU A 136 -3.41 -16.58 -1.86
CA GLU A 136 -2.57 -16.91 -3.02
C GLU A 136 -1.16 -17.31 -2.55
N ILE A 137 -0.60 -16.58 -1.58
CA ILE A 137 0.69 -16.90 -0.97
C ILE A 137 0.63 -18.27 -0.29
N ALA A 138 -0.44 -18.54 0.45
CA ALA A 138 -0.65 -19.84 1.10
C ALA A 138 -0.64 -20.99 0.08
N LYS A 139 -1.30 -20.78 -1.05
CA LYS A 139 -1.35 -21.75 -2.15
C LYS A 139 0.01 -21.94 -2.83
N GLN A 140 0.71 -20.85 -3.13
CA GLN A 140 2.02 -20.87 -3.80
C GLN A 140 3.12 -21.52 -2.94
N LEU A 141 3.10 -21.24 -1.64
CA LEU A 141 4.10 -21.76 -0.70
C LEU A 141 3.68 -23.07 -0.03
N ASN A 142 2.51 -23.61 -0.36
CA ASN A 142 1.92 -24.79 0.26
C ASN A 142 1.87 -24.69 1.79
N LEU A 143 1.39 -23.55 2.30
CA LEU A 143 1.30 -23.25 3.72
C LEU A 143 -0.17 -22.99 4.14
N PRO A 144 -0.52 -23.31 5.39
CA PRO A 144 -1.81 -22.87 5.93
C PRO A 144 -1.95 -21.34 5.90
N LEU A 145 -3.15 -20.83 5.61
CA LEU A 145 -3.42 -19.38 5.59
C LEU A 145 -3.06 -18.69 6.91
N GLY A 146 -3.31 -19.33 8.04
CA GLY A 146 -2.93 -18.83 9.36
C GLY A 146 -1.43 -18.67 9.52
N THR A 147 -0.64 -19.60 8.99
CA THR A 147 0.83 -19.54 9.00
C THR A 147 1.34 -18.36 8.17
N VAL A 148 0.78 -18.11 6.99
CA VAL A 148 1.14 -16.94 6.17
C VAL A 148 0.84 -15.65 6.91
N LYS A 149 -0.36 -15.54 7.51
CA LYS A 149 -0.75 -14.36 8.29
C LYS A 149 0.20 -14.09 9.46
N SER A 150 0.51 -15.11 10.24
CA SER A 150 1.39 -14.98 11.43
C SER A 150 2.83 -14.63 11.03
N ARG A 151 3.37 -15.25 10.00
CA ARG A 151 4.73 -14.95 9.51
C ARG A 151 4.86 -13.51 9.00
N ILE A 152 3.91 -13.05 8.19
CA ILE A 152 3.87 -11.66 7.72
C ILE A 152 3.72 -10.69 8.90
N PHE A 153 2.87 -11.00 9.87
CA PHE A 153 2.71 -10.19 11.07
C PHE A 153 4.00 -10.05 11.88
N ILE A 154 4.74 -11.15 12.08
CA ILE A 154 6.02 -11.14 12.80
C ILE A 154 7.04 -10.23 12.10
N VAL A 155 7.18 -10.34 10.78
CA VAL A 155 8.10 -9.49 10.01
C VAL A 155 7.71 -8.02 10.12
N ARG A 156 6.42 -7.70 9.93
CA ARG A 156 5.91 -6.32 10.06
C ARG A 156 6.15 -5.74 11.45
N SER A 157 5.92 -6.52 12.49
CA SER A 157 6.15 -6.09 13.88
C SER A 157 7.63 -5.80 14.16
N ARG A 158 8.54 -6.62 13.63
CA ARG A 158 9.98 -6.37 13.74
C ARG A 158 10.42 -5.15 12.96
N LEU A 159 9.94 -4.99 11.71
CA LEU A 159 10.21 -3.81 10.89
C LEU A 159 9.73 -2.54 11.59
N GLN A 160 8.54 -2.54 12.18
CA GLN A 160 8.01 -1.39 12.92
C GLN A 160 8.88 -1.00 14.12
N LYS A 161 9.45 -1.98 14.83
CA LYS A 161 10.37 -1.71 15.95
C LYS A 161 11.67 -1.08 15.46
N ILE A 162 12.28 -1.67 14.43
CA ILE A 162 13.52 -1.17 13.86
C ILE A 162 13.33 0.25 13.29
N LEU A 163 12.24 0.48 12.55
CA LEU A 163 11.97 1.79 11.95
C LEU A 163 11.62 2.89 12.96
N LYS A 164 11.13 2.54 14.16
CA LYS A 164 10.95 3.53 15.24
C LYS A 164 12.27 4.12 15.75
N ASP A 165 13.33 3.36 15.65
CA ASP A 165 14.67 3.82 16.06
C ASP A 165 15.34 4.73 15.01
N TYR A 166 14.72 4.87 13.81
CA TYR A 166 15.16 5.73 12.71
C TYR A 166 14.33 7.03 12.56
N ILE A 167 13.28 7.22 13.37
CA ILE A 167 12.43 8.42 13.42
C ILE A 167 12.72 9.19 14.72
#